data_2f40fbdde9f1ae4b8063fd96da62d8aa
#
_entry.id   2f40fbdde9f1ae4b8063fd96da62d8aa
#
_cell.length_a   1.000
_cell.length_b   1.000
_cell.length_c   1.000
_cell.angle_alpha   90.00
_cell.angle_beta   90.00
_cell.angle_gamma   90.00
#
_symmetry.space_group_name_H-M   'P 1'
#
loop_
_entity.id
_entity.type
_entity.pdbx_description
1 polymer ?
#
loop_
_entity_poly.entity_id
_entity_poly.type
_entity_poly.pdbx_seq_one_letter_code
_entity_poly.pdbx_strand_id
1 'polypeptide(L)'
;MPTELDLEILPFSSYDLIIDARTEAEFVDDHIPGSVNLPALNEEEYAEVGEIARSQSPRVHAFGVSAALKRVGDHVARLAGRPAARSALVYCLRGGKRSLVWSRALKAMDIEAKILPGGWKSYRKWVVASLQRLSCYFEYRLIAGKIGSGQEQMLKA
;
A
#
# COMPACT_ATOMS: atom_id res chain seq x y z
N MET A 1 -17.50 14.75 0.56
CA MET A 1 -16.38 15.21 1.39
C MET A 1 -15.23 14.26 1.13
N PRO A 2 -14.04 14.69 0.69
CA PRO A 2 -12.89 13.81 0.69
C PRO A 2 -12.66 13.41 2.14
N THR A 3 -12.60 12.12 2.39
CA THR A 3 -12.22 11.58 3.69
C THR A 3 -10.83 12.13 3.97
N GLU A 4 -10.71 13.06 4.91
CA GLU A 4 -9.42 13.46 5.44
C GLU A 4 -8.74 12.16 5.90
N LEU A 5 -7.59 11.87 5.35
CA LEU A 5 -6.70 10.90 5.97
C LEU A 5 -6.45 11.43 7.37
N ASP A 6 -6.70 10.59 8.34
CA ASP A 6 -6.53 10.93 9.73
C ASP A 6 -5.12 11.51 9.91
N LEU A 7 -5.02 12.76 10.34
CA LEU A 7 -3.74 13.46 10.50
C LEU A 7 -2.77 12.72 11.44
N GLU A 8 -3.31 11.80 12.27
CA GLU A 8 -2.51 10.91 13.12
C GLU A 8 -1.67 9.88 12.32
N ILE A 9 -1.97 9.66 11.04
CA ILE A 9 -1.23 8.72 10.18
C ILE A 9 -0.15 9.43 9.36
N LEU A 10 -0.29 10.73 9.17
CA LEU A 10 0.71 11.56 8.51
C LEU A 10 1.67 12.20 9.55
N PRO A 11 2.93 12.39 9.19
CA PRO A 11 3.55 12.10 7.91
C PRO A 11 4.01 10.63 7.79
N PHE A 12 3.95 10.06 6.59
CA PHE A 12 4.45 8.70 6.33
C PHE A 12 5.93 8.53 6.70
N SER A 13 6.71 9.61 6.64
CA SER A 13 8.12 9.63 7.06
C SER A 13 8.34 9.38 8.56
N SER A 14 7.29 9.40 9.39
CA SER A 14 7.40 9.07 10.82
C SER A 14 7.45 7.57 11.10
N TYR A 15 7.19 6.73 10.11
CA TYR A 15 7.26 5.27 10.26
C TYR A 15 8.61 4.74 9.80
N ASP A 16 9.21 3.84 10.58
CA ASP A 16 10.45 3.16 10.21
C ASP A 16 10.21 2.21 9.03
N LEU A 17 8.98 1.71 8.88
CA LEU A 17 8.61 0.74 7.86
C LEU A 17 7.20 1.00 7.34
N ILE A 18 7.05 1.07 6.03
CA ILE A 18 5.74 1.12 5.36
C ILE A 18 5.58 -0.15 4.54
N ILE A 19 4.58 -0.96 4.87
CA ILE A 19 4.33 -2.25 4.22
C ILE A 19 3.12 -2.17 3.31
N ASP A 20 3.34 -2.44 2.02
CA ASP A 20 2.26 -2.77 1.09
C ASP A 20 2.00 -4.28 1.13
N ALA A 21 0.84 -4.65 1.68
CA ALA A 21 0.39 -6.02 1.79
C ALA A 21 -0.43 -6.50 0.58
N ARG A 22 -0.45 -5.71 -0.51
CA ARG A 22 -1.08 -6.08 -1.78
C ARG A 22 -0.16 -7.03 -2.57
N THR A 23 -0.69 -7.57 -3.65
CA THR A 23 0.09 -8.42 -4.55
C THR A 23 1.21 -7.63 -5.24
N GLU A 24 2.17 -8.35 -5.82
CA GLU A 24 3.30 -7.72 -6.52
C GLU A 24 2.83 -6.90 -7.72
N ALA A 25 1.85 -7.40 -8.48
CA ALA A 25 1.29 -6.67 -9.62
C ALA A 25 0.59 -5.38 -9.18
N GLU A 26 -0.19 -5.41 -8.08
CA GLU A 26 -0.80 -4.21 -7.51
C GLU A 26 0.26 -3.17 -7.09
N PHE A 27 1.40 -3.62 -6.56
CA PHE A 27 2.49 -2.74 -6.13
C PHE A 27 3.25 -2.12 -7.29
N VAL A 28 3.55 -2.91 -8.32
CA VAL A 28 4.26 -2.44 -9.53
C VAL A 28 3.43 -1.40 -10.29
N ASP A 29 2.09 -1.59 -10.32
CA ASP A 29 1.19 -0.63 -10.97
C ASP A 29 1.27 0.75 -10.29
N ASP A 30 1.13 0.80 -8.97
CA ASP A 30 1.28 2.04 -8.19
C ASP A 30 1.32 1.75 -6.67
N HIS A 31 2.08 2.52 -5.88
CA HIS A 31 2.23 2.30 -4.44
C HIS A 31 2.54 3.60 -3.67
N ILE A 32 2.45 3.55 -2.34
CA ILE A 32 2.85 4.68 -1.48
C ILE A 32 4.38 4.82 -1.55
N PRO A 33 4.92 6.01 -1.90
CA PRO A 33 6.36 6.22 -1.96
C PRO A 33 7.08 5.82 -0.67
N GLY A 34 8.17 5.08 -0.82
CA GLY A 34 8.96 4.57 0.30
C GLY A 34 8.40 3.29 0.95
N SER A 35 7.28 2.75 0.46
CA SER A 35 6.79 1.47 0.93
C SER A 35 7.57 0.29 0.35
N VAL A 36 7.60 -0.81 1.09
CA VAL A 36 8.13 -2.09 0.64
C VAL A 36 6.98 -3.06 0.40
N ASN A 37 7.04 -3.78 -0.71
CA ASN A 37 6.04 -4.80 -1.00
C ASN A 37 6.35 -6.09 -0.23
N LEU A 38 5.47 -6.44 0.67
CA LEU A 38 5.49 -7.69 1.42
C LEU A 38 4.08 -8.30 1.34
N PRO A 39 3.75 -8.98 0.23
CA PRO A 39 2.40 -9.43 -0.04
C PRO A 39 1.89 -10.39 1.03
N ALA A 40 0.67 -10.15 1.52
CA ALA A 40 0.00 -11.12 2.38
C ALA A 40 -0.56 -12.32 1.59
N LEU A 41 -0.78 -12.14 0.28
CA LEU A 41 -1.18 -13.17 -0.69
C LEU A 41 -0.43 -12.91 -2.00
N ASN A 42 0.02 -13.97 -2.69
CA ASN A 42 0.51 -13.83 -4.06
C ASN A 42 -0.66 -13.71 -5.05
N GLU A 43 -0.36 -13.60 -6.35
CA GLU A 43 -1.38 -13.43 -7.39
C GLU A 43 -2.35 -14.61 -7.45
N GLU A 44 -1.82 -15.84 -7.39
CA GLU A 44 -2.61 -17.08 -7.47
C GLU A 44 -3.55 -17.21 -6.25
N GLU A 45 -3.01 -17.06 -5.05
CA GLU A 45 -3.79 -17.08 -3.80
C GLU A 45 -4.85 -15.98 -3.77
N TYR A 46 -4.51 -14.80 -4.29
CA TYR A 46 -5.45 -13.68 -4.35
C TYR A 46 -6.58 -13.94 -5.34
N ALA A 47 -6.28 -14.51 -6.51
CA ALA A 47 -7.28 -14.92 -7.49
C ALA A 47 -8.19 -16.02 -6.93
N GLU A 48 -7.62 -17.04 -6.27
CA GLU A 48 -8.38 -18.15 -5.66
C GLU A 48 -9.32 -17.64 -4.54
N VAL A 49 -8.84 -16.75 -3.66
CA VAL A 49 -9.69 -16.09 -2.67
C VAL A 49 -10.85 -15.35 -3.35
N GLY A 50 -10.58 -14.69 -4.47
CA GLY A 50 -11.60 -13.99 -5.26
C GLY A 50 -12.66 -14.95 -5.84
N GLU A 51 -12.27 -16.11 -6.32
CA GLU A 51 -13.18 -17.14 -6.84
C GLU A 51 -14.04 -17.76 -5.73
N ILE A 52 -13.44 -18.14 -4.61
CA ILE A 52 -14.15 -18.66 -3.45
C ILE A 52 -15.14 -17.60 -2.91
N ALA A 53 -14.77 -16.32 -2.92
CA ALA A 53 -15.66 -15.24 -2.50
C ALA A 53 -16.88 -15.10 -3.42
N ARG A 54 -16.71 -15.26 -4.73
CA ARG A 54 -17.81 -15.23 -5.70
C ARG A 54 -18.81 -16.38 -5.51
N SER A 55 -18.31 -17.53 -5.08
CA SER A 55 -19.16 -18.70 -4.78
C SER A 55 -19.92 -18.58 -3.46
N GLN A 56 -19.76 -17.46 -2.74
CA GLN A 56 -20.36 -17.22 -1.41
C GLN A 56 -20.04 -18.30 -0.37
N SER A 57 -18.95 -19.02 -0.55
CA SER A 57 -18.53 -20.08 0.37
C SER A 57 -18.11 -19.50 1.73
N PRO A 58 -18.62 -20.02 2.84
CA PRO A 58 -18.18 -19.60 4.18
C PRO A 58 -16.68 -19.87 4.43
N ARG A 59 -16.06 -20.74 3.62
CA ARG A 59 -14.63 -21.07 3.71
C ARG A 59 -13.70 -19.98 3.22
N VAL A 60 -14.19 -18.98 2.46
CA VAL A 60 -13.37 -17.90 1.89
C VAL A 60 -12.49 -17.20 2.94
N HIS A 61 -13.04 -16.99 4.12
CA HIS A 61 -12.32 -16.28 5.17
C HIS A 61 -11.22 -17.15 5.81
N ALA A 62 -11.50 -18.44 6.04
CA ALA A 62 -10.52 -19.36 6.59
C ALA A 62 -9.37 -19.59 5.60
N PHE A 63 -9.68 -19.81 4.34
CA PHE A 63 -8.68 -20.01 3.29
C PHE A 63 -7.76 -18.77 3.15
N GLY A 64 -8.34 -17.59 2.93
CA GLY A 64 -7.55 -16.37 2.72
C GLY A 64 -6.73 -15.95 3.94
N VAL A 65 -7.24 -16.18 5.16
CA VAL A 65 -6.47 -15.93 6.40
C VAL A 65 -5.35 -16.94 6.57
N SER A 66 -5.59 -18.22 6.29
CA SER A 66 -4.58 -19.28 6.39
C SER A 66 -3.40 -19.03 5.42
N ALA A 67 -3.68 -18.74 4.16
CA ALA A 67 -2.67 -18.40 3.17
C ALA A 67 -1.87 -17.14 3.58
N ALA A 68 -2.57 -16.10 4.04
CA ALA A 68 -1.93 -14.87 4.49
C ALA A 68 -1.03 -15.08 5.72
N LEU A 69 -1.45 -15.90 6.70
CA LEU A 69 -0.64 -16.20 7.88
C LEU A 69 0.66 -16.92 7.51
N LYS A 70 0.58 -17.89 6.60
CA LYS A 70 1.77 -18.63 6.13
C LYS A 70 2.77 -17.68 5.47
N ARG A 71 2.30 -16.88 4.51
CA ARG A 71 3.16 -15.97 3.76
C ARG A 71 3.73 -14.85 4.63
N VAL A 72 2.92 -14.26 5.50
CA VAL A 72 3.40 -13.25 6.47
C VAL A 72 4.43 -13.86 7.41
N GLY A 73 4.27 -15.11 7.85
CA GLY A 73 5.27 -15.83 8.64
C GLY A 73 6.62 -15.94 7.93
N ASP A 74 6.63 -16.27 6.63
CA ASP A 74 7.85 -16.33 5.81
C ASP A 74 8.54 -14.96 5.70
N HIS A 75 7.76 -13.88 5.54
CA HIS A 75 8.29 -12.51 5.52
C HIS A 75 8.86 -12.09 6.87
N VAL A 76 8.17 -12.40 7.97
CA VAL A 76 8.61 -12.11 9.34
C VAL A 76 9.96 -12.76 9.61
N ALA A 77 10.15 -14.02 9.21
CA ALA A 77 11.43 -14.72 9.35
C ALA A 77 12.57 -13.99 8.62
N ARG A 78 12.29 -13.38 7.46
CA ARG A 78 13.28 -12.59 6.70
C ARG A 78 13.54 -11.21 7.33
N LEU A 79 12.55 -10.63 7.99
CA LEU A 79 12.71 -9.33 8.68
C LEU A 79 13.52 -9.45 9.96
N ALA A 80 13.54 -10.61 10.61
CA ALA A 80 14.26 -10.84 11.86
C ALA A 80 15.77 -10.57 11.79
N GLY A 81 16.35 -10.54 10.58
CA GLY A 81 17.77 -10.19 10.35
C GLY A 81 18.04 -8.70 10.05
N ARG A 82 17.01 -7.84 10.07
CA ARG A 82 17.16 -6.41 9.77
C ARG A 82 17.19 -5.56 11.02
N PRO A 83 17.72 -4.31 10.98
CA PRO A 83 17.63 -3.38 12.10
C PRO A 83 16.19 -3.27 12.58
N ALA A 84 15.99 -3.32 13.91
CA ALA A 84 14.67 -3.34 14.51
C ALA A 84 13.88 -2.06 14.17
N ALA A 85 12.88 -2.17 13.31
CA ALA A 85 11.87 -1.15 13.17
C ALA A 85 11.06 -1.06 14.48
N ARG A 86 10.74 0.16 14.93
CA ARG A 86 9.92 0.38 16.13
C ARG A 86 8.47 0.66 15.76
N SER A 87 8.27 1.23 14.57
CA SER A 87 6.97 1.65 14.08
C SER A 87 6.75 1.20 12.64
N ALA A 88 5.54 0.78 12.32
CA ALA A 88 5.18 0.38 10.96
C ALA A 88 3.78 0.87 10.58
N LEU A 89 3.65 1.30 9.32
CA LEU A 89 2.37 1.51 8.68
C LEU A 89 2.10 0.37 7.71
N VAL A 90 0.93 -0.25 7.81
CA VAL A 90 0.54 -1.35 6.93
C VAL A 90 -0.69 -0.96 6.12
N TYR A 91 -0.66 -1.22 4.83
CA TYR A 91 -1.83 -1.02 4.00
C TYR A 91 -2.06 -2.18 3.03
N CYS A 92 -3.31 -2.32 2.63
CA CYS A 92 -3.73 -3.12 1.48
C CYS A 92 -4.77 -2.32 0.70
N LEU A 93 -5.51 -2.93 -0.21
CA LEU A 93 -6.45 -2.20 -1.07
C LEU A 93 -7.46 -1.34 -0.31
N ARG A 94 -8.00 -1.85 0.82
CA ARG A 94 -9.05 -1.18 1.64
C ARG A 94 -8.76 -1.19 3.15
N GLY A 95 -7.56 -1.51 3.61
CA GLY A 95 -7.25 -1.64 5.03
C GLY A 95 -7.94 -2.83 5.72
N GLY A 96 -8.17 -3.91 4.98
CA GLY A 96 -8.91 -5.09 5.46
C GLY A 96 -8.01 -6.20 6.02
N LYS A 97 -8.42 -7.45 5.81
CA LYS A 97 -7.82 -8.65 6.41
C LYS A 97 -6.33 -8.82 6.12
N ARG A 98 -5.86 -8.50 4.92
CA ARG A 98 -4.43 -8.56 4.57
C ARG A 98 -3.59 -7.68 5.50
N SER A 99 -4.01 -6.43 5.71
CA SER A 99 -3.34 -5.51 6.65
C SER A 99 -3.48 -5.94 8.10
N LEU A 100 -4.61 -6.54 8.47
CA LEU A 100 -4.84 -7.00 9.84
C LEU A 100 -3.91 -8.15 10.23
N VAL A 101 -3.68 -9.12 9.34
CA VAL A 101 -2.73 -10.23 9.58
C VAL A 101 -1.33 -9.67 9.79
N TRP A 102 -0.89 -8.75 8.96
CA TRP A 102 0.41 -8.07 9.10
C TRP A 102 0.52 -7.29 10.41
N SER A 103 -0.49 -6.48 10.75
CA SER A 103 -0.47 -5.70 11.99
C SER A 103 -0.36 -6.58 13.22
N ARG A 104 -1.03 -7.75 13.25
CA ARG A 104 -0.94 -8.71 14.35
C ARG A 104 0.45 -9.36 14.42
N ALA A 105 1.03 -9.73 13.29
CA ALA A 105 2.37 -10.31 13.25
C ALA A 105 3.43 -9.32 13.75
N LEU A 106 3.36 -8.05 13.32
CA LEU A 106 4.29 -7.00 13.76
C LEU A 106 4.15 -6.71 15.26
N LYS A 107 2.92 -6.65 15.78
CA LYS A 107 2.69 -6.47 17.21
C LYS A 107 3.23 -7.63 18.06
N ALA A 108 3.21 -8.85 17.53
CA ALA A 108 3.83 -10.01 18.18
C ALA A 108 5.38 -9.93 18.19
N MET A 109 5.96 -9.03 17.41
CA MET A 109 7.40 -8.70 17.37
C MET A 109 7.73 -7.41 18.14
N ASP A 110 6.81 -6.89 18.94
CA ASP A 110 6.93 -5.63 19.70
C ASP A 110 7.12 -4.39 18.77
N ILE A 111 6.63 -4.47 17.53
CA ILE A 111 6.62 -3.34 16.59
C ILE A 111 5.25 -2.67 16.64
N GLU A 112 5.21 -1.36 16.92
CA GLU A 112 3.97 -0.59 16.87
C GLU A 112 3.46 -0.53 15.42
N ALA A 113 2.34 -1.20 15.14
CA ALA A 113 1.79 -1.29 13.80
C ALA A 113 0.43 -0.60 13.69
N LYS A 114 0.35 0.40 12.82
CA LYS A 114 -0.89 1.06 12.42
C LYS A 114 -1.36 0.56 11.06
N ILE A 115 -2.66 0.48 10.87
CA ILE A 115 -3.26 0.15 9.57
C ILE A 115 -3.78 1.44 8.94
N LEU A 116 -3.45 1.66 7.67
CA LEU A 116 -3.98 2.80 6.92
C LEU A 116 -5.49 2.64 6.72
N PRO A 117 -6.33 3.51 7.30
CA PRO A 117 -7.78 3.45 7.14
C PRO A 117 -8.18 3.59 5.67
N GLY A 118 -9.03 2.66 5.20
CA GLY A 118 -9.43 2.60 3.79
C GLY A 118 -8.33 2.21 2.81
N GLY A 119 -7.10 2.01 3.30
CA GLY A 119 -5.96 1.50 2.55
C GLY A 119 -5.56 2.34 1.33
N TRP A 120 -5.00 1.67 0.33
CA TRP A 120 -4.58 2.28 -0.92
C TRP A 120 -5.66 3.17 -1.58
N LYS A 121 -6.92 2.73 -1.55
CA LYS A 121 -8.01 3.53 -2.14
C LYS A 121 -8.18 4.89 -1.47
N SER A 122 -8.06 4.96 -0.15
CA SER A 122 -8.14 6.22 0.59
C SER A 122 -6.93 7.10 0.32
N TYR A 123 -5.73 6.53 0.31
CA TYR A 123 -4.50 7.24 -0.03
C TYR A 123 -4.61 7.88 -1.42
N ARG A 124 -5.00 7.11 -2.44
CA ARG A 124 -5.13 7.63 -3.80
C ARG A 124 -6.14 8.77 -3.91
N LYS A 125 -7.30 8.66 -3.22
CA LYS A 125 -8.27 9.76 -3.15
C LYS A 125 -7.68 11.01 -2.51
N TRP A 126 -6.94 10.83 -1.42
CA TRP A 126 -6.26 11.95 -0.74
C TRP A 126 -5.21 12.60 -1.63
N VAL A 127 -4.40 11.82 -2.37
CA VAL A 127 -3.40 12.35 -3.32
C VAL A 127 -4.09 13.19 -4.38
N VAL A 128 -5.13 12.68 -5.04
CA VAL A 128 -5.88 13.41 -6.08
C VAL A 128 -6.45 14.73 -5.53
N ALA A 129 -7.10 14.68 -4.36
CA ALA A 129 -7.66 15.87 -3.73
C ALA A 129 -6.57 16.88 -3.31
N SER A 130 -5.42 16.38 -2.86
CA SER A 130 -4.27 17.22 -2.49
C SER A 130 -3.65 17.91 -3.71
N LEU A 131 -3.47 17.19 -4.81
CA LEU A 131 -2.98 17.76 -6.06
C LEU A 131 -3.91 18.85 -6.59
N GLN A 132 -5.23 18.64 -6.53
CA GLN A 132 -6.20 19.66 -6.93
C GLN A 132 -6.11 20.93 -6.05
N ARG A 133 -5.88 20.79 -4.75
CA ARG A 133 -5.73 21.93 -3.83
C ARG A 133 -4.39 22.63 -4.00
N LEU A 134 -3.33 21.87 -4.24
CA LEU A 134 -1.98 22.42 -4.32
C LEU A 134 -1.69 23.04 -5.69
N SER A 135 -2.46 22.72 -6.71
CA SER A 135 -2.21 23.19 -8.10
C SER A 135 -2.16 24.73 -8.18
N CYS A 136 -2.93 25.45 -7.36
CA CYS A 136 -2.92 26.93 -7.35
C CYS A 136 -1.67 27.56 -6.70
N TYR A 137 -0.84 26.77 -6.01
CA TYR A 137 0.40 27.26 -5.38
C TYR A 137 1.64 27.07 -6.25
N PHE A 138 1.51 26.47 -7.44
CA PHE A 138 2.62 26.22 -8.36
C PHE A 138 2.55 27.14 -9.58
N GLU A 139 3.71 27.63 -9.99
CA GLU A 139 3.86 28.27 -11.30
C GLU A 139 4.11 27.20 -12.35
N TYR A 140 3.25 27.17 -13.37
CA TYR A 140 3.33 26.17 -14.44
C TYR A 140 4.04 26.75 -15.65
N ARG A 141 5.06 26.04 -16.14
CA ARG A 141 5.70 26.33 -17.44
C ARG A 141 5.24 25.27 -18.43
N LEU A 142 4.51 25.71 -19.44
CA LEU A 142 4.01 24.82 -20.49
C LEU A 142 5.00 24.77 -21.64
N ILE A 143 5.43 23.58 -22.01
CA ILE A 143 6.19 23.32 -23.21
C ILE A 143 5.23 22.78 -24.26
N ALA A 144 4.95 23.56 -25.30
CA ALA A 144 4.05 23.19 -26.39
C ALA A 144 4.82 23.13 -27.71
N GLY A 145 4.48 22.20 -28.59
CA GLY A 145 5.09 22.03 -29.92
C GLY A 145 4.36 20.97 -30.73
N LYS A 146 4.75 20.84 -31.99
CA LYS A 146 4.21 19.78 -32.86
C LYS A 146 4.75 18.41 -32.43
N ILE A 147 4.02 17.35 -32.75
CA ILE A 147 4.46 15.97 -32.52
C ILE A 147 5.84 15.78 -33.15
N GLY A 148 6.80 15.27 -32.40
CA GLY A 148 8.18 15.05 -32.85
C GLY A 148 9.13 16.25 -32.72
N SER A 149 8.73 17.37 -32.07
CA SER A 149 9.57 18.55 -31.87
C SER A 149 10.58 18.43 -30.70
N GLY A 150 10.74 17.26 -30.11
CA GLY A 150 11.73 17.03 -29.03
C GLY A 150 11.31 17.55 -27.66
N GLN A 151 10.04 17.80 -27.41
CA GLN A 151 9.51 18.29 -26.13
C GLN A 151 9.93 17.43 -24.93
N GLU A 152 9.96 16.11 -25.10
CA GLU A 152 10.40 15.17 -24.05
C GLU A 152 11.89 15.34 -23.68
N GLN A 153 12.72 15.78 -24.63
CA GLN A 153 14.14 16.02 -24.36
C GLN A 153 14.34 17.27 -23.52
N MET A 154 13.49 18.30 -23.69
CA MET A 154 13.54 19.53 -22.90
C MET A 154 13.07 19.32 -21.45
N LEU A 155 12.25 18.29 -21.17
CA LEU A 155 11.80 17.95 -19.83
C LEU A 155 12.83 17.15 -19.02
N LYS A 156 13.86 16.62 -19.69
CA LYS A 156 14.93 15.81 -19.07
C LYS A 156 16.21 16.60 -18.80
N ALA A 157 16.27 17.81 -19.26
CA ALA A 157 17.40 18.75 -19.06
C ALA A 157 17.15 19.65 -17.85
#